data_cbbdd1ebce1e84bd00aa1e97d8477fc4
#
_entry.id   cbbdd1ebce1e84bd00aa1e97d8477fc4
#
_cell.length_a   1.000
_cell.length_b   1.000
_cell.length_c   1.000
_cell.angle_alpha   90.00
_cell.angle_beta   90.00
_cell.angle_gamma   90.00
#
_symmetry.space_group_name_H-M   'P 1'
#
loop_
_entity.id
_entity.type
_entity.pdbx_description
1 polymer ?
#
loop_
_entity_poly.entity_id
_entity_poly.type
_entity_poly.pdbx_seq_one_letter_code
_entity_poly.pdbx_strand_id
1 'polypeptide(L)'
;EHPEMVLGDMVMESTRFGKMDAACKAKKDIPLAELLHEAVQNINGEIPEYEIDEISDGQDEAIPADPSVKNFSYTLVNGKVYFRENNVMTPANLSMTAESRVKGLVEIRDCVRKLIAYQTEDYPEELIRTEQENLNRLYDAYTAKYGLINSRGNYLAFASDESYFLLCSLEVLDDEGNFKRKADMFSKRTIKPHRAVTSVETASEALAISIGEKARVDLPFMAKLTGKEQAELIRDLQGVITD
;
A
#
# COMPACT_ATOMS: atom_id res chain seq x y z
N GLU A 1 -4.36 -20.16 -24.66
CA GLU A 1 -5.28 -19.25 -25.39
C GLU A 1 -6.62 -19.97 -25.54
N HIS A 2 -7.73 -19.27 -25.32
CA HIS A 2 -9.08 -19.81 -25.29
C HIS A 2 -9.92 -19.19 -26.42
N PRO A 3 -9.80 -19.69 -27.66
CA PRO A 3 -10.50 -19.15 -28.83
C PRO A 3 -12.04 -19.24 -28.68
N GLU A 4 -12.53 -20.19 -27.88
CA GLU A 4 -13.94 -20.35 -27.55
C GLU A 4 -14.52 -19.17 -26.73
N MET A 5 -13.67 -18.37 -26.09
CA MET A 5 -14.07 -17.17 -25.36
C MET A 5 -14.17 -15.92 -26.22
N VAL A 6 -13.84 -16.01 -27.49
CA VAL A 6 -13.94 -14.88 -28.44
C VAL A 6 -15.34 -14.82 -29.02
N LEU A 7 -16.16 -13.88 -28.52
CA LEU A 7 -17.57 -13.72 -28.91
C LEU A 7 -17.76 -12.95 -30.24
N GLY A 8 -16.83 -13.07 -31.17
CA GLY A 8 -16.89 -12.37 -32.45
C GLY A 8 -15.85 -12.85 -33.45
N ASP A 9 -15.79 -12.18 -34.60
CA ASP A 9 -14.78 -12.44 -35.63
C ASP A 9 -13.59 -11.53 -35.43
N MET A 10 -12.38 -12.11 -35.34
CA MET A 10 -11.14 -11.36 -35.29
C MET A 10 -10.77 -10.83 -36.66
N VAL A 11 -10.72 -9.53 -36.82
CA VAL A 11 -10.36 -8.85 -38.08
C VAL A 11 -9.22 -7.89 -37.85
N MET A 12 -8.40 -7.70 -38.87
CA MET A 12 -7.33 -6.69 -38.86
C MET A 12 -7.89 -5.39 -39.40
N GLU A 13 -7.87 -4.32 -38.57
CA GLU A 13 -8.32 -2.99 -39.00
C GLU A 13 -7.21 -1.95 -38.87
N SER A 14 -7.27 -0.97 -39.78
CA SER A 14 -6.37 0.17 -39.70
C SER A 14 -6.83 1.12 -38.58
N THR A 15 -5.95 1.36 -37.61
CA THR A 15 -6.18 2.37 -36.57
C THR A 15 -6.15 3.79 -37.15
N ARG A 16 -6.65 4.75 -36.40
CA ARG A 16 -6.62 6.18 -36.75
C ARG A 16 -5.22 6.71 -37.08
N PHE A 17 -4.17 6.00 -36.69
CA PHE A 17 -2.77 6.34 -36.90
C PHE A 17 -2.09 5.48 -38.00
N GLY A 18 -2.88 4.75 -38.81
CA GLY A 18 -2.37 3.98 -39.92
C GLY A 18 -1.67 2.66 -39.56
N LYS A 19 -1.73 2.24 -38.29
CA LYS A 19 -1.26 0.90 -37.89
C LYS A 19 -2.39 -0.10 -38.03
N MET A 20 -2.07 -1.32 -38.42
CA MET A 20 -3.01 -2.44 -38.42
C MET A 20 -3.08 -2.99 -37.00
N ASP A 21 -4.30 -3.16 -36.48
CA ASP A 21 -4.54 -3.73 -35.17
C ASP A 21 -5.66 -4.78 -35.27
N ALA A 22 -5.64 -5.75 -34.33
CA ALA A 22 -6.64 -6.79 -34.27
C ALA A 22 -7.89 -6.26 -33.54
N ALA A 23 -9.04 -6.29 -34.20
CA ALA A 23 -10.33 -5.92 -33.62
C ALA A 23 -11.29 -7.13 -33.64
N CYS A 24 -12.06 -7.28 -32.57
CA CYS A 24 -13.12 -8.28 -32.51
C CYS A 24 -14.44 -7.64 -32.96
N LYS A 25 -15.05 -8.14 -34.04
CA LYS A 25 -16.35 -7.68 -34.54
C LYS A 25 -17.45 -8.65 -34.15
N ALA A 26 -18.57 -8.12 -33.70
CA ALA A 26 -19.75 -8.94 -33.43
C ALA A 26 -20.22 -9.70 -34.67
N LYS A 27 -20.53 -10.98 -34.51
CA LYS A 27 -21.16 -11.79 -35.56
C LYS A 27 -22.54 -11.21 -35.88
N LYS A 28 -22.80 -10.98 -37.16
CA LYS A 28 -24.02 -10.29 -37.58
C LYS A 28 -25.28 -11.14 -37.46
N ASP A 29 -25.11 -12.45 -37.50
CA ASP A 29 -26.23 -13.42 -37.65
C ASP A 29 -26.59 -14.16 -36.36
N ILE A 30 -25.85 -13.95 -35.26
CA ILE A 30 -26.05 -14.62 -33.98
C ILE A 30 -26.16 -13.59 -32.86
N PRO A 31 -27.24 -13.60 -32.06
CA PRO A 31 -27.37 -12.72 -30.91
C PRO A 31 -26.25 -12.94 -29.90
N LEU A 32 -25.72 -11.85 -29.31
CA LEU A 32 -24.64 -11.92 -28.31
C LEU A 32 -24.99 -12.83 -27.12
N ALA A 33 -26.24 -12.86 -26.71
CA ALA A 33 -26.72 -13.72 -25.63
C ALA A 33 -26.56 -15.23 -25.94
N GLU A 34 -26.76 -15.62 -27.21
CA GLU A 34 -26.57 -17.00 -27.65
C GLU A 34 -25.13 -17.42 -27.71
N LEU A 35 -24.24 -16.51 -28.21
CA LEU A 35 -22.81 -16.72 -28.22
C LEU A 35 -22.24 -16.80 -26.79
N LEU A 36 -22.75 -15.98 -25.87
CA LEU A 36 -22.35 -16.02 -24.48
C LEU A 36 -22.77 -17.32 -23.81
N HIS A 37 -23.98 -17.79 -24.08
CA HIS A 37 -24.47 -19.05 -23.55
C HIS A 37 -23.63 -20.25 -24.04
N GLU A 38 -23.29 -20.27 -25.33
CA GLU A 38 -22.42 -21.29 -25.90
C GLU A 38 -21.00 -21.25 -25.32
N ALA A 39 -20.43 -20.06 -25.16
CA ALA A 39 -19.12 -19.89 -24.56
C ALA A 39 -19.08 -20.38 -23.11
N VAL A 40 -20.11 -20.10 -22.32
CA VAL A 40 -20.23 -20.57 -20.93
C VAL A 40 -20.36 -22.10 -20.85
N GLN A 41 -21.08 -22.73 -21.78
CA GLN A 41 -21.17 -24.18 -21.82
C GLN A 41 -19.86 -24.88 -22.20
N ASN A 42 -18.98 -24.19 -22.92
CA ASN A 42 -17.67 -24.71 -23.34
C ASN A 42 -16.57 -24.51 -22.30
N ILE A 43 -16.86 -23.87 -21.16
CA ILE A 43 -15.91 -23.74 -20.06
C ILE A 43 -15.72 -25.09 -19.38
N ASN A 44 -14.62 -25.76 -19.71
CA ASN A 44 -14.20 -27.00 -19.05
C ASN A 44 -13.45 -26.67 -17.74
N GLY A 45 -14.20 -26.33 -16.70
CA GLY A 45 -13.66 -26.05 -15.36
C GLY A 45 -14.80 -26.06 -14.34
N GLU A 46 -14.48 -26.45 -13.12
CA GLU A 46 -15.39 -26.21 -12.01
C GLU A 46 -15.56 -24.69 -11.86
N ILE A 47 -16.70 -24.18 -12.28
CA ILE A 47 -17.11 -22.82 -11.90
C ILE A 47 -17.47 -22.95 -10.41
N PRO A 48 -16.70 -22.33 -9.48
CA PRO A 48 -17.12 -22.32 -8.09
C PRO A 48 -18.54 -21.70 -8.07
N GLU A 49 -19.50 -22.45 -7.55
CA GLU A 49 -20.82 -21.89 -7.25
C GLU A 49 -20.58 -20.65 -6.38
N TYR A 50 -20.75 -19.47 -6.96
CA TYR A 50 -20.91 -18.28 -6.17
C TYR A 50 -22.32 -18.39 -5.59
N GLU A 51 -22.41 -18.81 -4.33
CA GLU A 51 -23.59 -18.53 -3.55
C GLU A 51 -23.77 -17.02 -3.61
N ILE A 52 -24.79 -16.58 -4.35
CA ILE A 52 -25.30 -15.23 -4.24
C ILE A 52 -25.94 -15.20 -2.85
N ASP A 53 -25.14 -14.89 -1.83
CA ASP A 53 -25.71 -14.57 -0.54
C ASP A 53 -26.76 -13.51 -0.80
N GLU A 54 -28.01 -13.84 -0.45
CA GLU A 54 -29.10 -12.88 -0.42
C GLU A 54 -28.55 -11.61 0.24
N ILE A 55 -28.50 -10.51 -0.53
CA ILE A 55 -28.14 -9.21 0.00
C ILE A 55 -29.10 -9.00 1.17
N SER A 56 -28.62 -9.21 2.39
CA SER A 56 -29.39 -8.91 3.57
C SER A 56 -29.67 -7.41 3.47
N ASP A 57 -30.92 -7.08 3.26
CA ASP A 57 -31.45 -5.71 3.17
C ASP A 57 -31.44 -5.04 4.57
N GLY A 58 -30.35 -5.27 5.31
CA GLY A 58 -29.96 -4.53 6.48
C GLY A 58 -29.29 -3.27 5.99
N GLN A 59 -30.00 -2.16 6.05
CA GLN A 59 -29.47 -0.82 5.85
C GLN A 59 -28.32 -0.60 6.87
N ASP A 60 -27.14 -1.09 6.53
CA ASP A 60 -25.93 -0.67 7.22
C ASP A 60 -25.70 0.79 6.81
N GLU A 61 -26.11 1.70 7.68
CA GLU A 61 -26.05 3.12 7.44
C GLU A 61 -24.59 3.58 7.31
N ALA A 62 -24.36 4.52 6.40
CA ALA A 62 -23.11 5.24 6.36
C ALA A 62 -22.89 5.97 7.70
N ILE A 63 -21.70 5.87 8.24
CA ILE A 63 -21.33 6.48 9.51
C ILE A 63 -20.30 7.61 9.30
N PRO A 64 -20.24 8.59 10.21
CA PRO A 64 -19.19 9.61 10.14
C PRO A 64 -17.80 8.99 10.17
N ALA A 65 -16.88 9.55 9.38
CA ALA A 65 -15.51 9.05 9.33
C ALA A 65 -14.80 9.24 10.67
N ASP A 66 -14.16 8.16 11.14
CA ASP A 66 -13.20 8.23 12.24
C ASP A 66 -11.93 8.95 11.75
N PRO A 67 -11.49 10.04 12.41
CA PRO A 67 -10.29 10.78 12.02
C PRO A 67 -9.02 9.93 12.01
N SER A 68 -8.94 8.87 12.81
CA SER A 68 -7.79 7.96 12.90
C SER A 68 -7.67 7.03 11.68
N VAL A 69 -8.76 6.77 10.97
CA VAL A 69 -8.77 5.98 9.74
C VAL A 69 -8.35 6.89 8.58
N LYS A 70 -7.38 6.47 7.78
CA LYS A 70 -6.96 7.25 6.61
C LYS A 70 -8.04 7.26 5.52
N ASN A 71 -8.05 8.33 4.73
CA ASN A 71 -8.94 8.41 3.57
C ASN A 71 -8.60 7.31 2.54
N PHE A 72 -9.58 6.81 1.83
CA PHE A 72 -9.46 5.69 0.89
C PHE A 72 -8.87 4.43 1.53
N SER A 73 -9.31 4.09 2.74
CA SER A 73 -8.86 2.90 3.45
C SER A 73 -10.03 2.07 3.96
N TYR A 74 -9.86 0.77 3.95
CA TYR A 74 -10.74 -0.15 4.66
C TYR A 74 -10.50 -0.07 6.16
N THR A 75 -11.55 -0.27 6.94
CA THR A 75 -11.48 -0.38 8.40
C THR A 75 -12.51 -1.36 8.92
N LEU A 76 -12.34 -1.81 10.16
CA LEU A 76 -13.27 -2.72 10.82
C LEU A 76 -14.07 -1.95 11.87
N VAL A 77 -15.40 -1.94 11.73
CA VAL A 77 -16.31 -1.40 12.73
C VAL A 77 -17.25 -2.51 13.19
N ASN A 78 -17.17 -2.90 14.45
CA ASN A 78 -17.95 -4.02 15.00
C ASN A 78 -17.84 -5.34 14.21
N GLY A 79 -16.63 -5.61 13.64
CA GLY A 79 -16.36 -6.80 12.86
C GLY A 79 -16.80 -6.76 11.38
N LYS A 80 -17.49 -5.71 10.94
CA LYS A 80 -17.85 -5.44 9.56
C LYS A 80 -16.80 -4.56 8.88
N VAL A 81 -16.60 -4.75 7.58
CA VAL A 81 -15.67 -3.96 6.78
C VAL A 81 -16.37 -2.69 6.29
N TYR A 82 -15.78 -1.56 6.59
CA TYR A 82 -16.16 -0.25 6.08
C TYR A 82 -15.05 0.32 5.21
N PHE A 83 -15.42 1.15 4.24
CA PHE A 83 -14.49 1.91 3.42
C PHE A 83 -14.65 3.40 3.70
N ARG A 84 -13.56 4.07 4.04
CA ARG A 84 -13.58 5.52 4.25
C ARG A 84 -13.37 6.27 2.95
N GLU A 85 -14.31 7.14 2.64
CA GLU A 85 -14.20 8.12 1.57
C GLU A 85 -14.56 9.51 2.10
N ASN A 86 -13.57 10.37 2.18
CA ASN A 86 -13.69 11.72 2.75
C ASN A 86 -14.18 11.70 4.21
N ASN A 87 -15.34 12.29 4.49
CA ASN A 87 -15.90 12.43 5.83
C ASN A 87 -16.89 11.32 6.21
N VAL A 88 -16.98 10.27 5.40
CA VAL A 88 -17.96 9.19 5.56
C VAL A 88 -17.28 7.84 5.46
N MET A 89 -17.73 6.89 6.25
CA MET A 89 -17.42 5.47 6.12
C MET A 89 -18.68 4.73 5.72
N THR A 90 -18.60 4.00 4.60
CA THR A 90 -19.71 3.19 4.08
C THR A 90 -19.37 1.70 4.24
N PRO A 91 -20.36 0.85 4.54
CA PRO A 91 -20.15 -0.59 4.51
C PRO A 91 -19.60 -1.02 3.15
N ALA A 92 -18.51 -1.78 3.16
CA ALA A 92 -17.92 -2.29 1.92
C ALA A 92 -18.76 -3.46 1.41
N ASN A 93 -19.31 -3.31 0.20
CA ASN A 93 -20.04 -4.38 -0.45
C ASN A 93 -19.05 -5.39 -1.08
N LEU A 94 -18.64 -6.37 -0.29
CA LEU A 94 -17.65 -7.38 -0.64
C LEU A 94 -18.25 -8.77 -0.58
N SER A 95 -17.80 -9.66 -1.45
CA SER A 95 -18.09 -11.08 -1.29
C SER A 95 -17.46 -11.63 0.00
N MET A 96 -17.98 -12.71 0.57
CA MET A 96 -17.43 -13.32 1.80
C MET A 96 -15.93 -13.59 1.70
N THR A 97 -15.46 -14.08 0.54
CA THR A 97 -14.03 -14.33 0.31
C THR A 97 -13.24 -13.05 0.27
N ALA A 98 -13.73 -12.00 -0.41
CA ALA A 98 -13.07 -10.69 -0.47
C ALA A 98 -13.06 -10.03 0.92
N GLU A 99 -14.16 -10.07 1.65
CA GLU A 99 -14.25 -9.55 3.02
C GLU A 99 -13.24 -10.21 3.96
N SER A 100 -13.13 -11.55 3.90
CA SER A 100 -12.15 -12.28 4.70
C SER A 100 -10.70 -11.92 4.36
N ARG A 101 -10.39 -11.67 3.07
CA ARG A 101 -9.08 -11.18 2.62
C ARG A 101 -8.83 -9.77 3.14
N VAL A 102 -9.80 -8.87 2.98
CA VAL A 102 -9.69 -7.48 3.45
C VAL A 102 -9.47 -7.43 4.95
N LYS A 103 -10.19 -8.21 5.75
CA LYS A 103 -9.98 -8.27 7.21
C LYS A 103 -8.53 -8.63 7.57
N GLY A 104 -7.98 -9.67 6.96
CA GLY A 104 -6.60 -10.06 7.22
C GLY A 104 -5.57 -9.02 6.75
N LEU A 105 -5.80 -8.36 5.60
CA LEU A 105 -4.91 -7.31 5.10
C LEU A 105 -4.98 -6.04 5.96
N VAL A 106 -6.14 -5.70 6.51
CA VAL A 106 -6.29 -4.61 7.49
C VAL A 106 -5.47 -4.90 8.75
N GLU A 107 -5.51 -6.11 9.28
CA GLU A 107 -4.70 -6.49 10.46
C GLU A 107 -3.19 -6.39 10.18
N ILE A 108 -2.74 -6.89 9.03
CA ILE A 108 -1.34 -6.78 8.61
C ILE A 108 -0.94 -5.31 8.44
N ARG A 109 -1.78 -4.51 7.77
CA ARG A 109 -1.55 -3.08 7.56
C ARG A 109 -1.36 -2.34 8.88
N ASP A 110 -2.24 -2.57 9.84
CA ASP A 110 -2.24 -1.88 11.12
C ASP A 110 -1.00 -2.28 11.95
N CYS A 111 -0.58 -3.55 11.88
CA CYS A 111 0.67 -4.02 12.46
C CYS A 111 1.89 -3.34 11.79
N VAL A 112 1.93 -3.23 10.44
CA VAL A 112 3.00 -2.53 9.71
C VAL A 112 3.06 -1.06 10.09
N ARG A 113 1.93 -0.36 10.14
CA ARG A 113 1.86 1.04 10.55
C ARG A 113 2.38 1.25 11.97
N LYS A 114 2.00 0.38 12.89
CA LYS A 114 2.48 0.39 14.26
C LYS A 114 4.00 0.16 14.33
N LEU A 115 4.51 -0.81 13.56
CA LEU A 115 5.95 -1.09 13.48
C LEU A 115 6.73 0.11 12.90
N ILE A 116 6.19 0.79 11.88
CA ILE A 116 6.76 2.01 11.33
C ILE A 116 6.81 3.11 12.42
N ALA A 117 5.72 3.33 13.15
CA ALA A 117 5.65 4.31 14.22
C ALA A 117 6.68 4.01 15.32
N TYR A 118 6.77 2.77 15.77
CA TYR A 118 7.75 2.35 16.77
C TYR A 118 9.21 2.60 16.34
N GLN A 119 9.53 2.35 15.06
CA GLN A 119 10.87 2.62 14.54
C GLN A 119 11.14 4.12 14.39
N THR A 120 10.15 4.90 13.97
CA THR A 120 10.28 6.34 13.76
C THR A 120 10.40 7.11 15.08
N GLU A 121 9.64 6.70 16.10
CA GLU A 121 9.60 7.33 17.43
C GLU A 121 10.68 6.80 18.39
N ASP A 122 11.59 5.96 17.90
CA ASP A 122 12.70 5.36 18.65
C ASP A 122 12.28 4.55 19.88
N TYR A 123 11.24 3.74 19.73
CA TYR A 123 10.83 2.79 20.76
C TYR A 123 11.93 1.76 21.04
N PRO A 124 11.94 1.13 22.25
CA PRO A 124 12.90 0.10 22.59
C PRO A 124 12.90 -1.07 21.60
N GLU A 125 14.08 -1.60 21.31
CA GLU A 125 14.26 -2.71 20.35
C GLU A 125 13.43 -3.97 20.69
N GLU A 126 13.14 -4.19 21.97
CA GLU A 126 12.29 -5.31 22.42
C GLU A 126 10.85 -5.18 21.91
N LEU A 127 10.30 -3.95 21.93
CA LEU A 127 8.95 -3.70 21.42
C LEU A 127 8.91 -3.81 19.89
N ILE A 128 9.95 -3.34 19.22
CA ILE A 128 10.09 -3.49 17.76
C ILE A 128 10.14 -4.96 17.39
N ARG A 129 10.93 -5.77 18.10
CA ARG A 129 11.03 -7.21 17.88
C ARG A 129 9.70 -7.94 18.12
N THR A 130 9.03 -7.61 19.20
CA THR A 130 7.71 -8.19 19.51
C THR A 130 6.71 -7.91 18.38
N GLU A 131 6.71 -6.67 17.84
CA GLU A 131 5.81 -6.34 16.73
C GLU A 131 6.24 -6.99 15.41
N GLN A 132 7.54 -7.21 15.19
CA GLN A 132 8.05 -8.01 14.07
C GLN A 132 7.60 -9.47 14.14
N GLU A 133 7.63 -10.07 15.32
CA GLU A 133 7.11 -11.43 15.55
C GLU A 133 5.61 -11.51 15.29
N ASN A 134 4.86 -10.50 15.73
CA ASN A 134 3.43 -10.37 15.44
C ASN A 134 3.18 -10.24 13.92
N LEU A 135 3.94 -9.38 13.23
CA LEU A 135 3.84 -9.23 11.78
C LEU A 135 4.13 -10.55 11.04
N ASN A 136 5.17 -11.29 11.46
CA ASN A 136 5.48 -12.61 10.90
C ASN A 136 4.30 -13.57 11.05
N ARG A 137 3.73 -13.64 12.26
CA ARG A 137 2.60 -14.52 12.56
C ARG A 137 1.36 -14.18 11.70
N LEU A 138 1.02 -12.90 11.59
CA LEU A 138 -0.12 -12.44 10.78
C LEU A 138 0.10 -12.74 9.30
N TYR A 139 1.28 -12.41 8.79
CA TYR A 139 1.64 -12.64 7.40
C TYR A 139 1.63 -14.13 7.03
N ASP A 140 2.25 -14.98 7.85
CA ASP A 140 2.33 -16.43 7.57
C ASP A 140 0.94 -17.08 7.63
N ALA A 141 0.11 -16.70 8.59
CA ALA A 141 -1.27 -17.17 8.68
C ALA A 141 -2.12 -16.71 7.47
N TYR A 142 -1.94 -15.47 7.03
CA TYR A 142 -2.62 -14.91 5.90
C TYR A 142 -2.22 -15.59 4.58
N THR A 143 -0.91 -15.67 4.33
CA THR A 143 -0.39 -16.22 3.06
C THR A 143 -0.62 -17.71 2.92
N ALA A 144 -0.65 -18.45 4.02
CA ALA A 144 -1.04 -19.87 4.02
C ALA A 144 -2.48 -20.08 3.52
N LYS A 145 -3.36 -19.13 3.76
CA LYS A 145 -4.79 -19.23 3.39
C LYS A 145 -5.11 -18.57 2.05
N TYR A 146 -4.51 -17.43 1.76
CA TYR A 146 -4.90 -16.56 0.65
C TYR A 146 -3.81 -16.35 -0.41
N GLY A 147 -2.63 -16.95 -0.22
CA GLY A 147 -1.48 -16.74 -1.08
C GLY A 147 -0.79 -15.39 -0.85
N LEU A 148 0.19 -15.09 -1.68
CA LEU A 148 0.99 -13.86 -1.57
C LEU A 148 0.14 -12.60 -1.66
N ILE A 149 0.53 -11.55 -0.94
CA ILE A 149 -0.14 -10.23 -0.98
C ILE A 149 -0.17 -9.70 -2.42
N ASN A 150 0.93 -9.89 -3.17
CA ASN A 150 1.04 -9.51 -4.57
C ASN A 150 0.19 -10.37 -5.53
N SER A 151 -0.53 -11.37 -5.04
CA SER A 151 -1.39 -12.21 -5.90
C SER A 151 -2.58 -11.43 -6.45
N ARG A 152 -3.06 -11.84 -7.64
CA ARG A 152 -4.21 -11.22 -8.29
C ARG A 152 -5.47 -11.19 -7.42
N GLY A 153 -5.73 -12.26 -6.63
CA GLY A 153 -6.90 -12.33 -5.76
C GLY A 153 -6.86 -11.29 -4.64
N ASN A 154 -5.69 -11.02 -4.07
CA ASN A 154 -5.50 -10.01 -3.05
C ASN A 154 -5.50 -8.60 -3.65
N TYR A 155 -4.95 -8.41 -4.85
CA TYR A 155 -5.08 -7.16 -5.61
C TYR A 155 -6.56 -6.78 -5.81
N LEU A 156 -7.36 -7.69 -6.36
CA LEU A 156 -8.78 -7.41 -6.62
C LEU A 156 -9.58 -7.10 -5.35
N ALA A 157 -9.21 -7.68 -4.21
CA ALA A 157 -9.88 -7.44 -2.94
C ALA A 157 -9.46 -6.13 -2.26
N PHE A 158 -8.22 -5.66 -2.43
CA PHE A 158 -7.65 -4.61 -1.58
C PHE A 158 -7.00 -3.44 -2.34
N ALA A 159 -6.98 -3.45 -3.67
CA ALA A 159 -6.32 -2.40 -4.47
C ALA A 159 -6.92 -0.99 -4.27
N SER A 160 -8.14 -0.90 -3.77
CA SER A 160 -8.78 0.38 -3.43
C SER A 160 -8.25 1.00 -2.14
N ASP A 161 -7.56 0.23 -1.28
CA ASP A 161 -6.93 0.76 -0.06
C ASP A 161 -5.63 1.48 -0.40
N GLU A 162 -5.47 2.69 0.13
CA GLU A 162 -4.27 3.51 -0.09
C GLU A 162 -2.97 2.81 0.32
N SER A 163 -3.05 1.85 1.24
CA SER A 163 -1.90 1.12 1.76
C SER A 163 -1.60 -0.18 1.00
N TYR A 164 -2.32 -0.48 -0.08
CA TYR A 164 -2.08 -1.72 -0.82
C TYR A 164 -0.62 -1.89 -1.24
N PHE A 165 -0.02 -0.84 -1.84
CA PHE A 165 1.37 -0.89 -2.28
C PHE A 165 2.38 -0.96 -1.11
N LEU A 166 2.05 -0.39 0.04
CA LEU A 166 2.83 -0.58 1.27
C LEU A 166 2.85 -2.06 1.66
N LEU A 167 1.71 -2.74 1.60
CA LEU A 167 1.65 -4.17 1.90
C LEU A 167 2.36 -5.03 0.85
N CYS A 168 2.27 -4.69 -0.43
CA CYS A 168 3.02 -5.35 -1.50
C CYS A 168 4.54 -5.29 -1.27
N SER A 169 5.05 -4.20 -0.67
CA SER A 169 6.47 -4.06 -0.37
C SER A 169 6.99 -4.99 0.74
N LEU A 170 6.11 -5.71 1.42
CA LEU A 170 6.48 -6.77 2.37
C LEU A 170 7.05 -8.02 1.69
N GLU A 171 6.82 -8.17 0.40
CA GLU A 171 7.28 -9.28 -0.41
C GLU A 171 8.34 -8.81 -1.41
N VAL A 172 9.52 -9.41 -1.34
CA VAL A 172 10.56 -9.22 -2.35
C VAL A 172 10.36 -10.28 -3.41
N LEU A 173 10.05 -9.84 -4.62
CA LEU A 173 9.85 -10.70 -5.78
C LEU A 173 11.13 -10.71 -6.65
N ASP A 174 11.32 -11.76 -7.46
CA ASP A 174 12.33 -11.80 -8.50
C ASP A 174 11.84 -11.08 -9.78
N ASP A 175 12.69 -11.04 -10.81
CA ASP A 175 12.40 -10.38 -12.08
C ASP A 175 11.24 -11.04 -12.86
N GLU A 176 10.88 -12.28 -12.48
CA GLU A 176 9.78 -13.05 -13.06
C GLU A 176 8.48 -12.91 -12.24
N GLY A 177 8.53 -12.18 -11.12
CA GLY A 177 7.39 -11.96 -10.23
C GLY A 177 7.16 -13.07 -9.19
N ASN A 178 8.10 -14.01 -9.04
CA ASN A 178 7.99 -15.06 -8.03
C ASN A 178 8.50 -14.57 -6.67
N PHE A 179 7.95 -15.12 -5.61
CA PHE A 179 8.36 -14.80 -4.25
C PHE A 179 9.81 -15.25 -3.98
N LYS A 180 10.65 -14.31 -3.62
CA LYS A 180 12.06 -14.55 -3.28
C LYS A 180 12.28 -14.62 -1.76
N ARG A 181 11.76 -13.64 -1.04
CA ARG A 181 11.87 -13.56 0.44
C ARG A 181 10.92 -12.51 1.01
N LYS A 182 10.72 -12.56 2.31
CA LYS A 182 10.10 -11.46 3.07
C LYS A 182 11.02 -10.23 3.06
N ALA A 183 10.44 -9.03 3.14
CA ALA A 183 11.19 -7.78 3.27
C ALA A 183 11.96 -7.70 4.60
N ASP A 184 12.96 -6.84 4.67
CA ASP A 184 13.82 -6.70 5.85
C ASP A 184 13.06 -6.23 7.10
N MET A 185 11.93 -5.55 6.94
CA MET A 185 11.06 -5.10 8.03
C MET A 185 10.63 -6.23 8.98
N PHE A 186 10.52 -7.46 8.50
CA PHE A 186 10.16 -8.63 9.30
C PHE A 186 11.21 -9.04 10.34
N SER A 187 12.46 -8.63 10.17
CA SER A 187 13.59 -9.11 10.99
C SER A 187 14.58 -8.05 11.41
N LYS A 188 14.55 -6.88 10.77
CA LYS A 188 15.52 -5.81 11.00
C LYS A 188 14.82 -4.48 11.21
N ARG A 189 15.46 -3.57 11.95
CA ARG A 189 15.08 -2.17 11.96
C ARG A 189 15.41 -1.56 10.60
N THR A 190 14.40 -1.03 9.90
CA THR A 190 14.52 -0.44 8.56
C THR A 190 14.48 1.07 8.56
N ILE A 191 13.96 1.68 9.64
CA ILE A 191 13.85 3.11 9.82
C ILE A 191 14.73 3.53 10.99
N LYS A 192 15.67 4.44 10.72
CA LYS A 192 16.46 5.09 11.77
C LYS A 192 15.68 6.30 12.27
N PRO A 193 15.48 6.44 13.58
CA PRO A 193 14.80 7.62 14.12
C PRO A 193 15.61 8.87 13.78
N HIS A 194 14.92 9.94 13.46
CA HIS A 194 15.53 11.24 13.29
C HIS A 194 15.91 11.76 14.69
N ARG A 195 17.15 11.53 15.11
CA ARG A 195 17.68 12.13 16.32
C ARG A 195 18.09 13.56 15.98
N ALA A 196 17.38 14.52 16.57
CA ALA A 196 17.82 15.89 16.51
C ALA A 196 19.23 15.98 17.13
N VAL A 197 20.18 16.48 16.36
CA VAL A 197 21.55 16.71 16.88
C VAL A 197 21.49 17.85 17.88
N THR A 198 21.82 17.55 19.13
CA THR A 198 21.72 18.51 20.24
C THR A 198 23.01 19.28 20.46
N SER A 199 24.15 18.73 20.00
CA SER A 199 25.47 19.40 20.11
C SER A 199 26.41 18.93 19.00
N VAL A 200 27.30 19.80 18.56
CA VAL A 200 28.39 19.55 17.61
C VAL A 200 29.64 20.29 18.01
N GLU A 201 30.79 19.84 17.53
CA GLU A 201 32.09 20.42 17.91
C GLU A 201 32.52 21.55 16.98
N THR A 202 32.13 21.53 15.72
CA THR A 202 32.62 22.46 14.70
C THR A 202 31.50 23.37 14.13
N ALA A 203 31.92 24.57 13.72
CA ALA A 203 31.03 25.52 13.05
C ALA A 203 30.50 24.98 11.71
N SER A 204 31.30 24.19 10.99
CA SER A 204 30.88 23.58 9.71
C SER A 204 29.79 22.52 9.89
N GLU A 205 29.86 21.70 10.94
CA GLU A 205 28.81 20.74 11.29
C GLU A 205 27.52 21.47 11.69
N ALA A 206 27.63 22.53 12.53
CA ALA A 206 26.49 23.34 12.91
C ALA A 206 25.83 24.01 11.70
N LEU A 207 26.62 24.45 10.72
CA LEU A 207 26.12 25.01 9.46
C LEU A 207 25.35 23.95 8.65
N ALA A 208 25.92 22.76 8.47
CA ALA A 208 25.26 21.68 7.74
C ALA A 208 23.92 21.29 8.36
N ILE A 209 23.87 21.22 9.70
CA ILE A 209 22.62 20.92 10.42
C ILE A 209 21.61 22.07 10.30
N SER A 210 22.10 23.34 10.41
CA SER A 210 21.25 24.51 10.25
C SER A 210 20.59 24.55 8.86
N ILE A 211 21.34 24.26 7.80
CA ILE A 211 20.82 24.19 6.45
C ILE A 211 19.85 23.01 6.31
N GLY A 212 20.18 21.84 6.87
CA GLY A 212 19.34 20.64 6.80
C GLY A 212 18.00 20.79 7.55
N GLU A 213 17.99 21.40 8.74
CA GLU A 213 16.79 21.50 9.59
C GLU A 213 15.99 22.79 9.39
N LYS A 214 16.67 23.92 9.09
CA LYS A 214 16.06 25.25 8.99
C LYS A 214 15.99 25.79 7.57
N ALA A 215 16.62 25.09 6.62
CA ALA A 215 16.79 25.52 5.23
C ALA A 215 17.45 26.92 5.09
N ARG A 216 18.23 27.35 6.10
CA ARG A 216 18.92 28.63 6.15
C ARG A 216 20.08 28.58 7.14
N VAL A 217 20.99 29.56 7.07
CA VAL A 217 22.00 29.82 8.09
C VAL A 217 21.32 30.49 9.29
N ASP A 218 21.17 29.78 10.39
CA ASP A 218 20.55 30.26 11.63
C ASP A 218 21.62 30.33 12.73
N LEU A 219 22.31 31.48 12.83
CA LEU A 219 23.40 31.66 13.77
C LEU A 219 23.00 31.41 15.24
N PRO A 220 21.83 31.86 15.74
CA PRO A 220 21.38 31.52 17.08
C PRO A 220 21.21 30.01 17.30
N PHE A 221 20.71 29.29 16.35
CA PHE A 221 20.60 27.83 16.41
C PHE A 221 21.97 27.15 16.40
N MET A 222 22.88 27.60 15.53
CA MET A 222 24.26 27.10 15.46
C MET A 222 25.05 27.38 16.74
N ALA A 223 24.87 28.56 17.35
CA ALA A 223 25.46 28.89 18.64
C ALA A 223 24.99 27.96 19.76
N LYS A 224 23.70 27.60 19.75
CA LYS A 224 23.15 26.62 20.70
C LYS A 224 23.72 25.20 20.50
N LEU A 225 23.98 24.80 19.26
CA LEU A 225 24.52 23.47 18.94
C LEU A 225 26.02 23.38 19.33
N THR A 226 26.80 24.43 19.10
CA THR A 226 28.25 24.42 19.33
C THR A 226 28.66 24.89 20.72
N GLY A 227 27.76 25.61 21.41
CA GLY A 227 28.15 26.37 22.64
C GLY A 227 29.03 27.56 22.38
N LYS A 228 29.30 27.95 21.12
CA LYS A 228 30.16 29.08 20.73
C LYS A 228 29.34 30.35 20.54
N GLU A 229 30.01 31.49 20.72
CA GLU A 229 29.43 32.81 20.40
C GLU A 229 29.23 32.98 18.87
N GLN A 230 28.14 33.67 18.47
CA GLN A 230 27.85 33.88 17.04
C GLN A 230 29.02 34.58 16.28
N ALA A 231 29.70 35.50 16.93
CA ALA A 231 30.85 36.19 16.35
C ALA A 231 32.06 35.25 16.09
N GLU A 232 32.19 34.17 16.87
CA GLU A 232 33.20 33.14 16.67
C GLU A 232 32.80 32.25 15.49
N LEU A 233 31.52 31.84 15.39
CA LEU A 233 31.01 31.06 14.29
C LEU A 233 31.16 31.78 12.94
N ILE A 234 30.91 33.08 12.89
CA ILE A 234 31.13 33.90 11.68
C ILE A 234 32.59 33.87 11.26
N ARG A 235 33.51 34.00 12.22
CA ARG A 235 34.97 33.94 11.93
C ARG A 235 35.38 32.54 11.44
N ASP A 236 34.90 31.48 12.11
CA ASP A 236 35.21 30.10 11.76
C ASP A 236 34.71 29.72 10.37
N LEU A 237 33.62 30.36 9.91
CA LEU A 237 32.97 30.12 8.62
C LEU A 237 33.33 31.19 7.56
N GLN A 238 34.30 32.04 7.82
CA GLN A 238 34.70 33.07 6.87
C GLN A 238 35.17 32.45 5.55
N GLY A 239 34.53 32.87 4.44
CA GLY A 239 34.76 32.33 3.10
C GLY A 239 33.87 31.13 2.74
N VAL A 240 33.08 30.59 3.69
CA VAL A 240 32.06 29.56 3.45
C VAL A 240 30.65 30.18 3.37
N ILE A 241 30.38 31.16 4.21
CA ILE A 241 29.15 31.98 4.19
C ILE A 241 29.53 33.40 3.78
N THR A 242 28.73 34.01 2.89
CA THR A 242 28.81 35.41 2.46
C THR A 242 27.57 36.14 2.94
N ASP A 243 27.71 37.42 3.22
CA ASP A 243 26.60 38.34 3.57
C ASP A 243 25.55 38.41 2.47
#